data_d7f50213c2ecf79d95467189bc13ceb6
#
_entry.id   d7f50213c2ecf79d95467189bc13ceb6
#
_cell.length_a   1.000
_cell.length_b   1.000
_cell.length_c   1.000
_cell.angle_alpha   90.00
_cell.angle_beta   90.00
_cell.angle_gamma   90.00
#
_symmetry.space_group_name_H-M   'P 1'
#
loop_
_entity.id
_entity.type
_entity.pdbx_description
1 polymer ?
#
loop_
_entity_poly.entity_id
_entity_poly.type
_entity_poly.pdbx_seq_one_letter_code
_entity_poly.pdbx_strand_id
1 'polypeptide(L)'
;MIGLYQLYRWEDKLELKGVPIAIPALLGCAVLTKGPVGIILPLFVFGVYLLMLRKYSYLVIFKTLLYAGISSIFLPLLWYVAAWKQGGDAFLNVVLAENFGRFFHLSTPDIHYNLGHENGVWYNFMTLAAGFVPWTIFFFFSLFGLKLHKSEKSVKEILADTWNNIRSMEKEKLFSLVALVCIIFFYSIPSSKRSVYLMPAYPFIAIFLAQYTLYITEYRTKVTRVFAAFMASITAVVVIAVGLTMAGAIDPVKIASQYTSHQSTLEMVELVSNMFAYPCGLTICILIVLLAILATVYYQMFKKINIKILYATIALAFAINLLIDGVVMRGIRQGSSARPFAEQVQKEYPLDDMNMYVMNDLKTYANLYGLNFYLGNKFHNFGQEQPVSGFFFCTVKDLETVQKNYGDKYTFSLLTSTKNVIADVRQRIVLCSFLRNE
;
A
#
# COMPACT_ATOMS: atom_id res chain seq x y z
N MET A 1 1.15 5.51 -14.91
CA MET A 1 0.59 6.89 -15.00
C MET A 1 1.18 7.68 -16.15
N ILE A 2 2.50 7.86 -16.28
CA ILE A 2 3.13 8.63 -17.37
C ILE A 2 2.74 8.09 -18.75
N GLY A 3 2.76 6.76 -18.94
CA GLY A 3 2.30 6.12 -20.19
C GLY A 3 0.83 6.42 -20.51
N LEU A 4 -0.04 6.41 -19.51
CA LEU A 4 -1.46 6.76 -19.68
C LEU A 4 -1.64 8.24 -20.07
N TYR A 5 -0.85 9.14 -19.49
CA TYR A 5 -0.84 10.55 -19.87
C TYR A 5 -0.34 10.75 -21.32
N GLN A 6 0.67 10.00 -21.76
CA GLN A 6 1.13 10.05 -23.16
C GLN A 6 0.07 9.52 -24.14
N LEU A 7 -0.67 8.48 -23.80
CA LEU A 7 -1.82 8.01 -24.56
C LEU A 7 -2.89 9.10 -24.70
N TYR A 8 -3.24 9.77 -23.58
CA TYR A 8 -4.16 10.90 -23.58
C TYR A 8 -3.69 12.03 -24.52
N ARG A 9 -2.42 12.44 -24.42
CA ARG A 9 -1.87 13.48 -25.30
C ARG A 9 -1.80 13.07 -26.77
N TRP A 10 -1.73 11.80 -27.04
CA TRP A 10 -1.70 11.28 -28.41
C TRP A 10 -3.08 11.29 -29.07
N GLU A 11 -4.16 11.36 -28.33
CA GLU A 11 -5.54 11.33 -28.84
C GLU A 11 -5.76 12.31 -29.99
N ASP A 12 -5.32 13.55 -29.87
CA ASP A 12 -5.51 14.56 -30.92
C ASP A 12 -4.70 14.29 -32.23
N LYS A 13 -3.79 13.32 -32.21
CA LYS A 13 -2.85 12.99 -33.29
C LYS A 13 -3.01 11.57 -33.83
N LEU A 14 -4.11 10.88 -33.51
CA LEU A 14 -4.30 9.46 -33.90
C LEU A 14 -4.32 9.23 -35.41
N GLU A 15 -4.70 10.21 -36.20
CA GLU A 15 -4.70 10.15 -37.66
C GLU A 15 -3.31 10.37 -38.27
N LEU A 16 -2.35 10.83 -37.47
CA LEU A 16 -0.96 10.99 -37.89
C LEU A 16 -0.24 9.64 -37.82
N LYS A 17 0.62 9.40 -38.77
CA LYS A 17 1.31 8.12 -38.97
C LYS A 17 2.15 7.72 -37.73
N GLY A 18 1.86 6.55 -37.17
CA GLY A 18 2.71 5.86 -36.20
C GLY A 18 2.41 6.16 -34.72
N VAL A 19 2.86 5.26 -33.86
CA VAL A 19 2.78 5.37 -32.42
C VAL A 19 4.00 6.13 -31.90
N PRO A 20 3.85 7.21 -31.11
CA PRO A 20 5.00 7.90 -30.51
C PRO A 20 5.84 6.95 -29.68
N ILE A 21 7.16 6.92 -29.88
CA ILE A 21 8.09 5.97 -29.26
C ILE A 21 8.02 5.98 -27.71
N ALA A 22 7.66 7.11 -27.13
CA ALA A 22 7.48 7.23 -25.68
C ALA A 22 6.38 6.30 -25.12
N ILE A 23 5.33 6.01 -25.91
CA ILE A 23 4.23 5.14 -25.49
C ILE A 23 4.71 3.69 -25.33
N PRO A 24 5.25 3.02 -26.38
CA PRO A 24 5.73 1.66 -26.25
C PRO A 24 6.87 1.53 -25.23
N ALA A 25 7.76 2.50 -25.12
CA ALA A 25 8.82 2.48 -24.13
C ALA A 25 8.27 2.51 -22.69
N LEU A 26 7.36 3.43 -22.39
CA LEU A 26 6.78 3.56 -21.04
C LEU A 26 5.87 2.40 -20.68
N LEU A 27 5.06 1.89 -21.60
CA LEU A 27 4.21 0.72 -21.38
C LEU A 27 5.05 -0.56 -21.25
N GLY A 28 6.13 -0.69 -22.04
CA GLY A 28 7.08 -1.78 -21.92
C GLY A 28 7.78 -1.78 -20.56
N CYS A 29 8.26 -0.63 -20.08
CA CYS A 29 8.80 -0.49 -18.71
C CYS A 29 7.76 -0.83 -17.65
N ALA A 30 6.49 -0.48 -17.86
CA ALA A 30 5.43 -0.83 -16.93
C ALA A 30 5.20 -2.36 -16.86
N VAL A 31 5.38 -3.09 -17.97
CA VAL A 31 5.34 -4.56 -17.98
C VAL A 31 6.51 -5.15 -17.19
N LEU A 32 7.70 -4.60 -17.33
CA LEU A 32 8.86 -5.06 -16.55
C LEU A 32 8.69 -4.90 -15.04
N THR A 33 7.83 -3.94 -14.61
CA THR A 33 7.57 -3.69 -13.18
C THR A 33 6.36 -4.42 -12.63
N LYS A 34 5.31 -4.64 -13.43
CA LYS A 34 4.00 -5.14 -12.97
C LYS A 34 3.43 -6.29 -13.81
N GLY A 35 4.20 -6.78 -14.79
CA GLY A 35 3.72 -7.79 -15.73
C GLY A 35 2.73 -7.23 -16.77
N PRO A 36 1.95 -8.08 -17.46
CA PRO A 36 1.08 -7.71 -18.58
C PRO A 36 0.08 -6.59 -18.30
N VAL A 37 -0.32 -6.41 -17.03
CA VAL A 37 -1.19 -5.32 -16.58
C VAL A 37 -0.64 -3.95 -16.99
N GLY A 38 0.69 -3.81 -17.10
CA GLY A 38 1.37 -2.59 -17.54
C GLY A 38 0.97 -2.11 -18.93
N ILE A 39 0.51 -2.99 -19.81
CA ILE A 39 -0.04 -2.66 -21.14
C ILE A 39 -1.57 -2.72 -21.13
N ILE A 40 -2.15 -3.79 -20.58
CA ILE A 40 -3.59 -4.06 -20.68
C ILE A 40 -4.41 -2.93 -20.06
N LEU A 41 -4.08 -2.52 -18.83
CA LEU A 41 -4.85 -1.50 -18.13
C LEU A 41 -4.81 -0.12 -18.80
N PRO A 42 -3.65 0.45 -19.17
CA PRO A 42 -3.61 1.72 -19.89
C PRO A 42 -4.33 1.69 -21.24
N LEU A 43 -4.21 0.61 -21.99
CA LEU A 43 -4.90 0.47 -23.27
C LEU A 43 -6.41 0.28 -23.10
N PHE A 44 -6.85 -0.43 -22.07
CA PHE A 44 -8.26 -0.55 -21.71
C PHE A 44 -8.86 0.82 -21.37
N VAL A 45 -8.22 1.59 -20.51
CA VAL A 45 -8.64 2.97 -20.18
C VAL A 45 -8.71 3.83 -21.43
N PHE A 46 -7.67 3.81 -22.25
CA PHE A 46 -7.60 4.62 -23.46
C PHE A 46 -8.64 4.21 -24.49
N GLY A 47 -8.87 2.91 -24.68
CA GLY A 47 -9.89 2.38 -25.56
C GLY A 47 -11.29 2.83 -25.18
N VAL A 48 -11.66 2.70 -23.88
CA VAL A 48 -12.95 3.16 -23.39
C VAL A 48 -13.10 4.68 -23.55
N TYR A 49 -12.03 5.44 -23.28
CA TYR A 49 -12.04 6.89 -23.51
C TYR A 49 -12.31 7.27 -24.99
N LEU A 50 -11.62 6.62 -25.94
CA LEU A 50 -11.83 6.86 -27.37
C LEU A 50 -13.26 6.50 -27.81
N LEU A 51 -13.84 5.43 -27.24
CA LEU A 51 -15.23 5.07 -27.48
C LEU A 51 -16.22 6.12 -26.94
N MET A 52 -15.94 6.71 -25.80
CA MET A 52 -16.76 7.78 -25.20
C MET A 52 -16.71 9.06 -26.01
N LEU A 53 -15.59 9.41 -26.62
CA LEU A 53 -15.42 10.60 -27.48
C LEU A 53 -16.25 10.51 -28.75
N ARG A 54 -16.52 9.31 -29.30
CA ARG A 54 -17.18 9.07 -30.61
C ARG A 54 -16.57 9.85 -31.78
N LYS A 55 -15.35 10.28 -31.67
CA LYS A 55 -14.61 11.03 -32.70
C LYS A 55 -14.04 10.10 -33.76
N TYR A 56 -13.73 8.84 -33.39
CA TYR A 56 -13.02 7.88 -34.21
C TYR A 56 -13.90 6.66 -34.52
N SER A 57 -13.69 6.05 -35.71
CA SER A 57 -14.33 4.78 -36.04
C SER A 57 -13.77 3.62 -35.20
N TYR A 58 -14.57 2.58 -34.99
CA TYR A 58 -14.14 1.39 -34.25
C TYR A 58 -12.86 0.76 -34.82
N LEU A 59 -12.70 0.78 -36.14
CA LEU A 59 -11.52 0.25 -36.83
C LEU A 59 -10.26 1.06 -36.49
N VAL A 60 -10.36 2.39 -36.41
CA VAL A 60 -9.24 3.27 -36.01
C VAL A 60 -8.87 2.99 -34.56
N ILE A 61 -9.85 2.90 -33.68
CA ILE A 61 -9.63 2.59 -32.26
C ILE A 61 -8.92 1.23 -32.12
N PHE A 62 -9.44 0.19 -32.76
CA PHE A 62 -8.85 -1.15 -32.72
C PHE A 62 -7.41 -1.16 -33.23
N LYS A 63 -7.14 -0.58 -34.40
CA LYS A 63 -5.78 -0.48 -34.95
C LYS A 63 -4.84 0.27 -34.03
N THR A 64 -5.28 1.38 -33.44
CA THR A 64 -4.50 2.19 -32.51
C THR A 64 -4.09 1.38 -31.28
N LEU A 65 -5.04 0.68 -30.66
CA LEU A 65 -4.77 -0.16 -29.47
C LEU A 65 -3.85 -1.34 -29.84
N LEU A 66 -4.08 -1.96 -31.00
CA LEU A 66 -3.26 -3.08 -31.46
C LEU A 66 -1.81 -2.65 -31.70
N TYR A 67 -1.58 -1.56 -32.43
CA TYR A 67 -0.24 -1.06 -32.72
C TYR A 67 0.49 -0.61 -31.43
N ALA A 68 -0.21 0.12 -30.56
CA ALA A 68 0.37 0.52 -29.28
C ALA A 68 0.69 -0.70 -28.41
N GLY A 69 -0.18 -1.72 -28.39
CA GLY A 69 0.03 -2.96 -27.63
C GLY A 69 1.22 -3.76 -28.18
N ILE A 70 1.23 -4.08 -29.45
CA ILE A 70 2.30 -4.89 -30.08
C ILE A 70 3.66 -4.21 -29.93
N SER A 71 3.74 -2.90 -30.22
CA SER A 71 5.00 -2.18 -30.10
C SER A 71 5.52 -2.12 -28.67
N SER A 72 4.63 -2.16 -27.67
CA SER A 72 5.00 -2.13 -26.26
C SER A 72 5.53 -3.47 -25.73
N ILE A 73 5.28 -4.58 -26.43
CA ILE A 73 5.77 -5.91 -26.04
C ILE A 73 7.27 -6.06 -26.34
N PHE A 74 7.82 -5.31 -27.28
CA PHE A 74 9.20 -5.48 -27.75
C PHE A 74 10.23 -5.40 -26.61
N LEU A 75 10.17 -4.37 -25.77
CA LEU A 75 11.11 -4.19 -24.66
C LEU A 75 10.99 -5.29 -23.59
N PRO A 76 9.80 -5.65 -23.07
CA PRO A 76 9.64 -6.78 -22.18
C PRO A 76 10.09 -8.11 -22.78
N LEU A 77 9.80 -8.35 -24.06
CA LEU A 77 10.17 -9.59 -24.74
C LEU A 77 11.68 -9.81 -24.73
N LEU A 78 12.47 -8.78 -25.02
CA LEU A 78 13.93 -8.85 -24.94
C LEU A 78 14.41 -9.30 -23.54
N TRP A 79 13.83 -8.72 -22.51
CA TRP A 79 14.18 -9.08 -21.13
C TRP A 79 13.75 -10.50 -20.77
N TYR A 80 12.50 -10.89 -21.11
CA TYR A 80 12.00 -12.25 -20.80
C TYR A 80 12.79 -13.35 -21.53
N VAL A 81 13.19 -13.10 -22.79
CA VAL A 81 14.04 -14.04 -23.55
C VAL A 81 15.43 -14.15 -22.92
N ALA A 82 16.04 -13.04 -22.51
CA ALA A 82 17.34 -13.06 -21.85
C ALA A 82 17.29 -13.81 -20.49
N ALA A 83 16.26 -13.53 -19.69
CA ALA A 83 16.04 -14.17 -18.40
C ALA A 83 15.71 -15.68 -18.52
N TRP A 84 14.94 -16.08 -19.55
CA TRP A 84 14.69 -17.48 -19.85
C TRP A 84 15.97 -18.22 -20.25
N LYS A 85 16.83 -17.62 -21.10
CA LYS A 85 18.14 -18.20 -21.45
C LYS A 85 19.04 -18.42 -20.22
N GLN A 86 18.93 -17.57 -19.18
CA GLN A 86 19.70 -17.68 -17.96
C GLN A 86 19.07 -18.65 -16.93
N GLY A 87 17.75 -18.59 -16.76
CA GLY A 87 17.00 -19.32 -15.72
C GLY A 87 16.28 -20.59 -16.19
N GLY A 88 16.31 -20.89 -17.50
CA GLY A 88 15.67 -22.06 -18.09
C GLY A 88 14.14 -22.11 -17.96
N ASP A 89 13.59 -23.31 -18.16
CA ASP A 89 12.13 -23.54 -18.11
C ASP A 89 11.54 -23.32 -16.71
N ALA A 90 12.32 -23.54 -15.66
CA ALA A 90 11.89 -23.27 -14.29
C ALA A 90 11.51 -21.80 -14.09
N PHE A 91 12.33 -20.87 -14.60
CA PHE A 91 12.01 -19.45 -14.59
C PHE A 91 10.75 -19.12 -15.41
N LEU A 92 10.61 -19.68 -16.61
CA LEU A 92 9.47 -19.46 -17.46
C LEU A 92 8.16 -19.92 -16.80
N ASN A 93 8.17 -21.08 -16.16
CA ASN A 93 7.02 -21.62 -15.43
C ASN A 93 6.59 -20.70 -14.27
N VAL A 94 7.55 -20.18 -13.50
CA VAL A 94 7.26 -19.21 -12.43
C VAL A 94 6.65 -17.94 -13.00
N VAL A 95 7.21 -17.39 -14.09
CA VAL A 95 6.69 -16.17 -14.73
C VAL A 95 5.27 -16.36 -15.25
N LEU A 96 5.00 -17.49 -15.92
CA LEU A 96 3.66 -17.81 -16.42
C LEU A 96 2.66 -17.98 -15.27
N ALA A 97 3.03 -18.71 -14.23
CA ALA A 97 2.19 -18.90 -13.07
C ALA A 97 1.89 -17.57 -12.34
N GLU A 98 2.88 -16.71 -12.13
CA GLU A 98 2.71 -15.42 -11.46
C GLU A 98 1.84 -14.44 -12.27
N ASN A 99 1.99 -14.38 -13.58
CA ASN A 99 1.31 -13.39 -14.41
C ASN A 99 -0.06 -13.86 -14.90
N PHE A 100 -0.21 -15.14 -15.23
CA PHE A 100 -1.45 -15.69 -15.79
C PHE A 100 -2.18 -16.58 -14.81
N GLY A 101 -1.48 -17.40 -14.03
CA GLY A 101 -2.07 -18.27 -13.02
C GLY A 101 -2.89 -17.51 -11.98
N ARG A 102 -2.37 -16.39 -11.49
CA ARG A 102 -3.09 -15.51 -10.54
C ARG A 102 -4.34 -14.85 -11.13
N PHE A 103 -4.30 -14.50 -12.40
CA PHE A 103 -5.43 -13.79 -13.04
C PHE A 103 -6.54 -14.75 -13.43
N PHE A 104 -6.17 -15.91 -13.97
CA PHE A 104 -7.11 -16.92 -14.49
C PHE A 104 -7.39 -18.08 -13.52
N HIS A 105 -6.83 -18.06 -12.32
CA HIS A 105 -6.96 -19.15 -11.31
C HIS A 105 -6.47 -20.51 -11.86
N LEU A 106 -5.46 -20.48 -12.72
CA LEU A 106 -4.85 -21.69 -13.27
C LEU A 106 -3.91 -22.30 -12.23
N SER A 107 -4.33 -23.39 -11.59
CA SER A 107 -3.45 -24.20 -10.76
C SER A 107 -2.65 -25.14 -11.67
N THR A 108 -1.32 -25.05 -11.64
CA THR A 108 -0.45 -26.08 -12.22
C THR A 108 -0.09 -27.08 -11.12
N PRO A 109 0.13 -28.38 -11.46
CA PRO A 109 0.41 -29.41 -10.47
C PRO A 109 1.60 -29.11 -9.54
N ASP A 110 2.58 -28.36 -10.01
CA ASP A 110 3.82 -28.06 -9.31
C ASP A 110 3.80 -26.72 -8.52
N ILE A 111 2.76 -25.89 -8.70
CA ILE A 111 2.67 -24.57 -8.07
C ILE A 111 1.32 -24.43 -7.39
N HIS A 112 1.23 -24.90 -6.15
CA HIS A 112 0.11 -24.57 -5.28
C HIS A 112 0.22 -23.11 -4.83
N TYR A 113 -0.35 -22.19 -5.61
CA TYR A 113 -0.53 -20.81 -5.19
C TYR A 113 -1.56 -20.75 -4.07
N ASN A 114 -1.06 -20.57 -2.85
CA ASN A 114 -1.91 -20.03 -1.80
C ASN A 114 -2.16 -18.55 -2.18
N LEU A 115 -3.31 -18.26 -2.78
CA LEU A 115 -3.67 -16.95 -3.34
C LEU A 115 -3.73 -15.83 -2.28
N GLY A 116 -3.26 -16.09 -1.06
CA GLY A 116 -3.26 -15.22 0.12
C GLY A 116 -3.70 -13.79 -0.21
N HIS A 117 -4.80 -13.32 0.34
CA HIS A 117 -5.52 -12.06 0.08
C HIS A 117 -6.81 -12.24 -0.78
N GLU A 118 -7.49 -13.36 -0.67
CA GLU A 118 -8.86 -13.48 -1.19
C GLU A 118 -9.77 -12.51 -0.43
N ASN A 119 -10.30 -11.54 -1.17
CA ASN A 119 -11.15 -10.50 -0.62
C ASN A 119 -12.42 -10.36 -1.44
N GLY A 120 -13.54 -10.15 -0.76
CA GLY A 120 -14.85 -9.98 -1.37
C GLY A 120 -14.96 -8.75 -2.30
N VAL A 121 -16.08 -8.63 -3.01
CA VAL A 121 -16.32 -7.56 -3.99
C VAL A 121 -16.21 -6.15 -3.36
N TRP A 122 -16.66 -6.00 -2.12
CA TRP A 122 -16.69 -4.72 -1.41
C TRP A 122 -15.32 -4.23 -0.92
N TYR A 123 -14.29 -5.10 -0.95
CA TYR A 123 -12.97 -4.78 -0.43
C TYR A 123 -12.38 -3.50 -1.04
N ASN A 124 -12.47 -3.34 -2.36
CA ASN A 124 -11.91 -2.19 -3.05
C ASN A 124 -12.61 -0.88 -2.65
N PHE A 125 -13.93 -0.90 -2.47
CA PHE A 125 -14.70 0.27 -2.04
C PHE A 125 -14.36 0.67 -0.60
N MET A 126 -14.28 -0.31 0.31
CA MET A 126 -13.88 -0.08 1.70
C MET A 126 -12.45 0.44 1.80
N THR A 127 -11.55 -0.13 1.00
CA THR A 127 -10.14 0.31 0.92
C THR A 127 -10.03 1.75 0.41
N LEU A 128 -10.78 2.12 -0.63
CA LEU A 128 -10.81 3.49 -1.13
C LEU A 128 -11.40 4.44 -0.07
N ALA A 129 -12.51 4.07 0.55
CA ALA A 129 -13.11 4.88 1.60
C ALA A 129 -12.15 5.12 2.77
N ALA A 130 -11.42 4.09 3.21
CA ALA A 130 -10.41 4.20 4.25
C ALA A 130 -9.19 5.01 3.80
N GLY A 131 -8.71 4.80 2.57
CA GLY A 131 -7.52 5.46 2.02
C GLY A 131 -7.69 6.95 1.77
N PHE A 132 -8.93 7.44 1.68
CA PHE A 132 -9.25 8.85 1.51
C PHE A 132 -9.71 9.55 2.81
N VAL A 133 -9.56 8.94 3.97
CA VAL A 133 -9.71 9.64 5.26
C VAL A 133 -8.64 10.75 5.34
N PRO A 134 -8.99 12.00 5.74
CA PRO A 134 -10.27 12.40 6.36
C PRO A 134 -11.36 12.86 5.36
N TRP A 135 -11.09 12.87 4.05
CA TRP A 135 -12.02 13.39 3.03
C TRP A 135 -13.28 12.55 2.88
N THR A 136 -13.18 11.25 3.14
CA THR A 136 -14.36 10.36 3.22
C THR A 136 -15.31 10.81 4.33
N ILE A 137 -14.78 11.25 5.48
CA ILE A 137 -15.57 11.80 6.58
C ILE A 137 -16.20 13.12 6.16
N PHE A 138 -15.46 13.98 5.44
CA PHE A 138 -16.01 15.22 4.87
C PHE A 138 -17.20 14.94 3.93
N PHE A 139 -17.07 13.92 3.09
CA PHE A 139 -18.17 13.49 2.23
C PHE A 139 -19.41 13.10 3.05
N PHE A 140 -19.25 12.27 4.09
CA PHE A 140 -20.38 11.94 4.96
C PHE A 140 -20.99 13.14 5.65
N PHE A 141 -20.19 14.09 6.16
CA PHE A 141 -20.71 15.33 6.72
C PHE A 141 -21.52 16.15 5.70
N SER A 142 -21.13 16.10 4.43
CA SER A 142 -21.86 16.81 3.37
C SER A 142 -23.24 16.20 3.07
N LEU A 143 -23.47 14.94 3.42
CA LEU A 143 -24.79 14.31 3.26
C LEU A 143 -25.82 14.80 4.29
N PHE A 144 -25.36 15.27 5.45
CA PHE A 144 -26.27 15.83 6.46
C PHE A 144 -26.89 17.14 5.97
N GLY A 145 -28.22 17.23 6.10
CA GLY A 145 -28.99 18.40 5.67
C GLY A 145 -29.11 18.56 4.14
N LEU A 146 -28.90 17.47 3.38
CA LEU A 146 -29.32 17.42 1.99
C LEU A 146 -30.87 17.44 1.94
N LYS A 147 -31.40 18.47 1.33
CA LYS A 147 -32.81 18.51 0.96
C LYS A 147 -32.96 17.77 -0.35
N LEU A 148 -33.39 16.50 -0.26
CA LEU A 148 -33.71 15.71 -1.44
C LEU A 148 -34.96 16.28 -2.08
N HIS A 149 -34.83 16.96 -3.21
CA HIS A 149 -35.97 17.37 -4.02
C HIS A 149 -36.46 16.18 -4.81
N LYS A 150 -37.73 15.83 -4.69
CA LYS A 150 -38.32 14.78 -5.51
C LYS A 150 -38.28 15.27 -6.96
N SER A 151 -37.49 14.61 -7.78
CA SER A 151 -37.45 14.90 -9.22
C SER A 151 -38.76 14.48 -9.86
N GLU A 152 -39.32 15.30 -10.69
CA GLU A 152 -40.48 14.99 -11.52
C GLU A 152 -40.11 14.10 -12.72
N LYS A 153 -38.78 14.01 -13.01
CA LYS A 153 -38.26 13.22 -14.12
C LYS A 153 -38.27 11.72 -13.80
N SER A 154 -38.56 10.91 -14.81
CA SER A 154 -38.45 9.45 -14.73
C SER A 154 -36.97 9.01 -14.54
N VAL A 155 -36.78 7.82 -13.99
CA VAL A 155 -35.42 7.26 -13.82
C VAL A 155 -34.68 7.15 -15.17
N LYS A 156 -35.38 6.85 -16.26
CA LYS A 156 -34.81 6.81 -17.61
C LYS A 156 -34.31 8.17 -18.08
N GLU A 157 -35.07 9.22 -17.83
CA GLU A 157 -34.67 10.59 -18.15
C GLU A 157 -33.47 11.05 -17.33
N ILE A 158 -33.44 10.75 -16.03
CA ILE A 158 -32.30 11.06 -15.16
C ILE A 158 -31.04 10.36 -15.67
N LEU A 159 -31.13 9.07 -16.02
CA LEU A 159 -29.99 8.32 -16.56
C LEU A 159 -29.54 8.85 -17.91
N ALA A 160 -30.47 9.21 -18.81
CA ALA A 160 -30.14 9.81 -20.09
C ALA A 160 -29.46 11.18 -19.95
N ASP A 161 -29.99 12.06 -19.09
CA ASP A 161 -29.39 13.36 -18.78
C ASP A 161 -27.99 13.18 -18.17
N THR A 162 -27.85 12.27 -17.22
CA THR A 162 -26.54 11.97 -16.58
C THR A 162 -25.54 11.48 -17.63
N TRP A 163 -25.96 10.57 -18.53
CA TRP A 163 -25.11 10.08 -19.60
C TRP A 163 -24.69 11.17 -20.58
N ASN A 164 -25.64 12.03 -20.96
CA ASN A 164 -25.34 13.18 -21.83
C ASN A 164 -24.40 14.19 -21.15
N ASN A 165 -24.60 14.45 -19.86
CA ASN A 165 -23.72 15.31 -19.08
C ASN A 165 -22.29 14.75 -18.99
N ILE A 166 -22.15 13.43 -18.76
CA ILE A 166 -20.83 12.78 -18.75
C ILE A 166 -20.13 12.95 -20.10
N ARG A 167 -20.86 12.78 -21.20
CA ARG A 167 -20.30 12.86 -22.55
C ARG A 167 -20.00 14.27 -23.01
N SER A 168 -20.67 15.27 -22.45
CA SER A 168 -20.41 16.70 -22.71
C SER A 168 -19.34 17.30 -21.80
N MET A 169 -18.72 16.48 -20.93
CA MET A 169 -17.60 16.94 -20.10
C MET A 169 -16.40 17.35 -20.96
N GLU A 170 -15.61 18.27 -20.42
CA GLU A 170 -14.28 18.59 -20.97
C GLU A 170 -13.42 17.32 -21.06
N LYS A 171 -12.57 17.22 -22.07
CA LYS A 171 -11.77 16.02 -22.37
C LYS A 171 -10.98 15.52 -21.16
N GLU A 172 -10.38 16.41 -20.40
CA GLU A 172 -9.58 16.11 -19.21
C GLU A 172 -10.43 15.47 -18.10
N LYS A 173 -11.62 16.00 -17.89
CA LYS A 173 -12.57 15.47 -16.88
C LYS A 173 -13.13 14.12 -17.33
N LEU A 174 -13.51 13.99 -18.60
CA LEU A 174 -13.99 12.74 -19.16
C LEU A 174 -12.91 11.65 -19.06
N PHE A 175 -11.67 11.96 -19.48
CA PHE A 175 -10.56 11.02 -19.37
C PHE A 175 -10.32 10.59 -17.93
N SER A 176 -10.33 11.54 -16.99
CA SER A 176 -10.14 11.26 -15.56
C SER A 176 -11.24 10.37 -14.99
N LEU A 177 -12.49 10.59 -15.39
CA LEU A 177 -13.63 9.77 -14.97
C LEU A 177 -13.53 8.34 -15.54
N VAL A 178 -13.23 8.22 -16.83
CA VAL A 178 -13.04 6.93 -17.49
C VAL A 178 -11.88 6.16 -16.87
N ALA A 179 -10.75 6.82 -16.63
CA ALA A 179 -9.60 6.21 -15.98
C ALA A 179 -9.97 5.70 -14.58
N LEU A 180 -10.64 6.51 -13.77
CA LEU A 180 -11.09 6.12 -12.44
C LEU A 180 -11.97 4.87 -12.47
N VAL A 181 -13.03 4.90 -13.28
CA VAL A 181 -14.00 3.80 -13.36
C VAL A 181 -13.33 2.53 -13.89
N CYS A 182 -12.54 2.63 -14.97
CA CYS A 182 -11.86 1.47 -15.56
C CYS A 182 -10.83 0.86 -14.61
N ILE A 183 -10.07 1.64 -13.86
CA ILE A 183 -9.07 1.14 -12.91
C ILE A 183 -9.77 0.37 -11.77
N ILE A 184 -10.82 0.97 -11.17
CA ILE A 184 -11.57 0.31 -10.10
C ILE A 184 -12.23 -0.98 -10.62
N PHE A 185 -12.87 -0.93 -11.78
CA PHE A 185 -13.50 -2.09 -12.41
C PHE A 185 -12.49 -3.20 -12.66
N PHE A 186 -11.36 -2.89 -13.31
CA PHE A 186 -10.31 -3.86 -13.64
C PHE A 186 -9.78 -4.59 -12.41
N TYR A 187 -9.45 -3.86 -11.34
CA TYR A 187 -8.95 -4.47 -10.11
C TYR A 187 -10.04 -5.06 -9.20
N SER A 188 -11.32 -4.93 -9.57
CA SER A 188 -12.42 -5.59 -8.87
C SER A 188 -12.71 -6.99 -9.42
N ILE A 189 -12.25 -7.31 -10.65
CA ILE A 189 -12.46 -8.61 -11.28
C ILE A 189 -11.71 -9.74 -10.55
N PRO A 190 -10.38 -9.66 -10.29
CA PRO A 190 -9.66 -10.74 -9.64
C PRO A 190 -10.12 -10.96 -8.19
N SER A 191 -10.09 -12.21 -7.71
CA SER A 191 -10.36 -12.54 -6.31
C SER A 191 -9.22 -12.07 -5.38
N SER A 192 -7.97 -12.16 -5.84
CA SER A 192 -6.81 -11.66 -5.09
C SER A 192 -6.72 -10.14 -5.19
N LYS A 193 -7.15 -9.44 -4.13
CA LYS A 193 -7.20 -7.98 -4.05
C LYS A 193 -6.24 -7.45 -2.99
N ARG A 194 -5.49 -6.41 -3.34
CA ARG A 194 -4.62 -5.67 -2.41
C ARG A 194 -4.88 -4.17 -2.54
N SER A 195 -4.86 -3.44 -1.43
CA SER A 195 -5.06 -1.99 -1.39
C SER A 195 -4.12 -1.22 -2.33
N VAL A 196 -2.87 -1.67 -2.44
CA VAL A 196 -1.84 -1.04 -3.28
C VAL A 196 -2.17 -1.08 -4.79
N TYR A 197 -3.05 -1.97 -5.23
CA TYR A 197 -3.44 -2.03 -6.65
C TYR A 197 -4.33 -0.86 -7.07
N LEU A 198 -4.99 -0.22 -6.10
CA LEU A 198 -5.85 0.94 -6.34
C LEU A 198 -5.09 2.28 -6.38
N MET A 199 -3.80 2.31 -6.06
CA MET A 199 -3.00 3.54 -6.09
C MET A 199 -3.09 4.31 -7.42
N PRO A 200 -3.14 3.67 -8.61
CA PRO A 200 -3.31 4.39 -9.86
C PRO A 200 -4.64 5.16 -9.98
N ALA A 201 -5.68 4.82 -9.21
CA ALA A 201 -6.95 5.53 -9.19
C ALA A 201 -6.90 6.82 -8.35
N TYR A 202 -5.98 6.92 -7.38
CA TYR A 202 -5.92 8.01 -6.41
C TYR A 202 -5.81 9.41 -7.02
N PRO A 203 -4.96 9.67 -8.03
CA PRO A 203 -4.88 11.00 -8.66
C PRO A 203 -6.21 11.42 -9.28
N PHE A 204 -6.95 10.50 -9.88
CA PHE A 204 -8.24 10.79 -10.50
C PHE A 204 -9.33 11.05 -9.45
N ILE A 205 -9.35 10.29 -8.36
CA ILE A 205 -10.24 10.56 -7.22
C ILE A 205 -9.93 11.94 -6.64
N ALA A 206 -8.65 12.29 -6.49
CA ALA A 206 -8.24 13.57 -5.93
C ALA A 206 -8.73 14.76 -6.77
N ILE A 207 -8.74 14.65 -8.11
CA ILE A 207 -9.29 15.70 -8.99
C ILE A 207 -10.78 15.95 -8.71
N PHE A 208 -11.60 14.89 -8.67
CA PHE A 208 -13.03 15.02 -8.40
C PHE A 208 -13.31 15.45 -6.96
N LEU A 209 -12.53 14.95 -6.02
CA LEU A 209 -12.64 15.32 -4.61
C LEU A 209 -12.30 16.80 -4.38
N ALA A 210 -11.27 17.33 -5.07
CA ALA A 210 -10.92 18.74 -5.00
C ALA A 210 -12.08 19.63 -5.52
N GLN A 211 -12.65 19.29 -6.66
CA GLN A 211 -13.81 20.01 -7.21
C GLN A 211 -15.01 19.93 -6.26
N TYR A 212 -15.27 18.76 -5.71
CA TYR A 212 -16.35 18.55 -4.76
C TYR A 212 -16.17 19.36 -3.47
N THR A 213 -14.98 19.35 -2.89
CA THR A 213 -14.69 20.07 -1.65
C THR A 213 -14.79 21.59 -1.85
N LEU A 214 -14.35 22.11 -3.00
CA LEU A 214 -14.51 23.51 -3.37
C LEU A 214 -16.00 23.88 -3.49
N TYR A 215 -16.78 23.08 -4.22
CA TYR A 215 -18.21 23.28 -4.37
C TYR A 215 -18.93 23.31 -3.00
N ILE A 216 -18.69 22.34 -2.13
CA ILE A 216 -19.27 22.29 -0.79
C ILE A 216 -18.84 23.53 0.04
N THR A 217 -17.59 23.96 -0.09
CA THR A 217 -17.08 25.11 0.65
C THR A 217 -17.75 26.44 0.19
N GLU A 218 -18.09 26.55 -1.08
CA GLU A 218 -18.75 27.70 -1.64
C GLU A 218 -20.27 27.74 -1.31
N TYR A 219 -20.96 26.62 -1.57
CA TYR A 219 -22.44 26.60 -1.50
C TYR A 219 -22.97 26.05 -0.18
N ARG A 220 -22.16 25.32 0.62
CA ARG A 220 -22.57 24.70 1.89
C ARG A 220 -21.58 24.98 3.01
N THR A 221 -21.28 26.24 3.23
CA THR A 221 -20.23 26.74 4.14
C THR A 221 -20.26 26.13 5.56
N LYS A 222 -21.46 25.82 6.08
CA LYS A 222 -21.61 25.19 7.39
C LYS A 222 -20.92 23.82 7.47
N VAL A 223 -20.98 23.03 6.40
CA VAL A 223 -20.35 21.70 6.33
C VAL A 223 -18.83 21.82 6.49
N THR A 224 -18.21 22.72 5.73
CA THR A 224 -16.77 22.97 5.81
C THR A 224 -16.33 23.41 7.20
N ARG A 225 -17.10 24.29 7.84
CA ARG A 225 -16.80 24.78 9.21
C ARG A 225 -16.93 23.66 10.25
N VAL A 226 -18.00 22.86 10.19
CA VAL A 226 -18.23 21.75 11.13
C VAL A 226 -17.14 20.69 10.97
N PHE A 227 -16.79 20.38 9.73
CA PHE A 227 -15.69 19.43 9.46
C PHE A 227 -14.33 19.96 9.96
N ALA A 228 -14.03 21.23 9.71
CA ALA A 228 -12.81 21.85 10.20
C ALA A 228 -12.75 21.85 11.74
N ALA A 229 -13.87 22.17 12.40
CA ALA A 229 -13.98 22.10 13.86
C ALA A 229 -13.75 20.68 14.38
N PHE A 230 -14.35 19.68 13.74
CA PHE A 230 -14.16 18.26 14.08
C PHE A 230 -12.70 17.85 13.96
N MET A 231 -12.04 18.13 12.83
CA MET A 231 -10.63 17.85 12.61
C MET A 231 -9.72 18.56 13.63
N ALA A 232 -9.97 19.84 13.87
CA ALA A 232 -9.21 20.63 14.83
C ALA A 232 -9.37 20.10 16.26
N SER A 233 -10.59 19.71 16.66
CA SER A 233 -10.86 19.18 18.00
C SER A 233 -10.15 17.82 18.22
N ILE A 234 -10.23 16.89 17.27
CA ILE A 234 -9.50 15.61 17.36
C ILE A 234 -7.99 15.88 17.45
N THR A 235 -7.47 16.76 16.60
CA THR A 235 -6.04 17.09 16.61
C THR A 235 -5.63 17.71 17.94
N ALA A 236 -6.43 18.58 18.53
CA ALA A 236 -6.16 19.18 19.83
C ALA A 236 -6.08 18.12 20.94
N VAL A 237 -7.01 17.15 20.95
CA VAL A 237 -6.99 16.03 21.89
C VAL A 237 -5.71 15.20 21.73
N VAL A 238 -5.32 14.88 20.49
CA VAL A 238 -4.07 14.15 20.20
C VAL A 238 -2.85 14.94 20.68
N VAL A 239 -2.77 16.23 20.41
CA VAL A 239 -1.66 17.10 20.84
C VAL A 239 -1.58 17.18 22.37
N ILE A 240 -2.71 17.28 23.06
CA ILE A 240 -2.76 17.28 24.52
C ILE A 240 -2.27 15.92 25.07
N ALA A 241 -2.74 14.82 24.49
CA ALA A 241 -2.30 13.47 24.92
C ALA A 241 -0.79 13.28 24.72
N VAL A 242 -0.26 13.71 23.58
CA VAL A 242 1.19 13.70 23.30
C VAL A 242 1.95 14.58 24.32
N GLY A 243 1.46 15.80 24.58
CA GLY A 243 2.06 16.69 25.57
C GLY A 243 2.11 16.10 26.97
N LEU A 244 1.02 15.45 27.41
CA LEU A 244 0.96 14.76 28.69
C LEU A 244 1.92 13.55 28.76
N THR A 245 2.07 12.81 27.65
CA THR A 245 3.07 11.72 27.56
C THR A 245 4.49 12.26 27.66
N MET A 246 4.80 13.37 26.94
CA MET A 246 6.11 14.02 27.01
C MET A 246 6.44 14.57 28.41
N ALA A 247 5.42 15.05 29.13
CA ALA A 247 5.55 15.52 30.50
C ALA A 247 5.63 14.38 31.53
N GLY A 248 5.47 13.10 31.12
CA GLY A 248 5.41 11.96 32.03
C GLY A 248 4.15 11.91 32.89
N ALA A 249 3.14 12.75 32.58
CA ALA A 249 1.89 12.82 33.36
C ALA A 249 0.96 11.62 33.10
N ILE A 250 1.08 11.00 31.93
CA ILE A 250 0.36 9.77 31.56
C ILE A 250 1.33 8.72 31.00
N ASP A 251 1.04 7.45 31.30
CA ASP A 251 1.72 6.29 30.76
C ASP A 251 0.76 5.56 29.80
N PRO A 252 0.94 5.71 28.46
CA PRO A 252 0.07 5.07 27.48
C PRO A 252 0.06 3.54 27.57
N VAL A 253 1.18 2.91 27.96
CA VAL A 253 1.28 1.45 28.10
C VAL A 253 0.40 0.97 29.27
N LYS A 254 0.47 1.66 30.39
CA LYS A 254 -0.37 1.35 31.57
C LYS A 254 -1.86 1.53 31.27
N ILE A 255 -2.22 2.55 30.50
CA ILE A 255 -3.60 2.74 30.04
C ILE A 255 -4.01 1.61 29.12
N ALA A 256 -3.20 1.29 28.10
CA ALA A 256 -3.51 0.25 27.12
C ALA A 256 -3.66 -1.14 27.77
N SER A 257 -2.85 -1.46 28.80
CA SER A 257 -2.90 -2.74 29.50
C SER A 257 -4.22 -2.99 30.24
N GLN A 258 -5.01 -1.94 30.51
CA GLN A 258 -6.36 -2.08 31.09
C GLN A 258 -7.40 -2.58 30.07
N TYR A 259 -7.14 -2.38 28.76
CA TYR A 259 -8.09 -2.69 27.68
C TYR A 259 -7.66 -3.89 26.83
N THR A 260 -6.38 -4.27 26.87
CA THR A 260 -5.86 -5.40 26.11
C THR A 260 -4.73 -6.11 26.84
N SER A 261 -4.74 -7.45 26.74
CA SER A 261 -3.64 -8.31 27.20
C SER A 261 -2.75 -8.79 26.04
N HIS A 262 -3.05 -8.37 24.81
CA HIS A 262 -2.24 -8.76 23.64
C HIS A 262 -0.85 -8.12 23.69
N GLN A 263 0.17 -8.93 23.92
CA GLN A 263 1.56 -8.49 24.08
C GLN A 263 2.05 -7.65 22.89
N SER A 264 1.73 -8.07 21.66
CA SER A 264 2.13 -7.33 20.45
C SER A 264 1.53 -5.92 20.36
N THR A 265 0.29 -5.75 20.87
CA THR A 265 -0.36 -4.42 20.93
C THR A 265 0.32 -3.53 21.97
N LEU A 266 0.63 -4.07 23.15
CA LEU A 266 1.33 -3.33 24.20
C LEU A 266 2.74 -2.92 23.75
N GLU A 267 3.48 -3.80 23.08
CA GLU A 267 4.78 -3.48 22.49
C GLU A 267 4.69 -2.35 21.44
N MET A 268 3.65 -2.34 20.59
CA MET A 268 3.44 -1.24 19.64
C MET A 268 3.15 0.09 20.36
N VAL A 269 2.32 0.08 21.42
CA VAL A 269 2.04 1.27 22.23
C VAL A 269 3.31 1.76 22.90
N GLU A 270 4.15 0.88 23.44
CA GLU A 270 5.44 1.21 24.04
C GLU A 270 6.36 1.89 23.03
N LEU A 271 6.52 1.31 21.84
CA LEU A 271 7.35 1.85 20.77
C LEU A 271 6.92 3.27 20.36
N VAL A 272 5.62 3.49 20.19
CA VAL A 272 5.06 4.80 19.86
C VAL A 272 5.21 5.78 21.02
N SER A 273 4.94 5.36 22.25
CA SER A 273 5.08 6.19 23.45
C SER A 273 6.51 6.69 23.61
N ASN A 274 7.50 5.82 23.40
CA ASN A 274 8.91 6.16 23.48
C ASN A 274 9.34 7.22 22.46
N MET A 275 8.70 7.30 21.26
CA MET A 275 8.98 8.36 20.29
C MET A 275 8.55 9.75 20.79
N PHE A 276 7.59 9.80 21.71
CA PHE A 276 7.12 11.04 22.30
C PHE A 276 7.78 11.30 23.66
N ALA A 277 8.02 10.29 24.48
CA ALA A 277 8.72 10.44 25.76
C ALA A 277 10.18 10.90 25.57
N TYR A 278 10.82 10.46 24.49
CA TYR A 278 12.19 10.83 24.13
C TYR A 278 12.25 11.40 22.71
N PRO A 279 11.69 12.62 22.48
CA PRO A 279 11.53 13.15 21.14
C PRO A 279 12.84 13.55 20.51
N CYS A 280 13.08 13.11 19.27
CA CYS A 280 14.18 13.65 18.47
C CYS A 280 13.82 15.01 17.86
N GLY A 281 14.81 15.73 17.33
CA GLY A 281 14.60 17.05 16.71
C GLY A 281 13.51 17.06 15.63
N LEU A 282 13.43 16.00 14.81
CA LEU A 282 12.35 15.86 13.80
C LEU A 282 10.95 15.77 14.44
N THR A 283 10.80 15.00 15.52
CA THR A 283 9.54 14.90 16.25
C THR A 283 9.09 16.27 16.76
N ILE A 284 10.01 17.03 17.36
CA ILE A 284 9.74 18.37 17.87
C ILE A 284 9.32 19.32 16.73
N CYS A 285 10.06 19.31 15.59
CA CYS A 285 9.71 20.13 14.43
C CYS A 285 8.31 19.81 13.90
N ILE A 286 7.94 18.54 13.77
CA ILE A 286 6.61 18.12 13.31
C ILE A 286 5.54 18.60 14.28
N LEU A 287 5.74 18.48 15.59
CA LEU A 287 4.78 18.96 16.60
C LEU A 287 4.60 20.47 16.56
N ILE A 288 5.68 21.24 16.38
CA ILE A 288 5.60 22.69 16.22
C ILE A 288 4.79 23.07 14.98
N VAL A 289 5.05 22.44 13.83
CA VAL A 289 4.31 22.66 12.59
C VAL A 289 2.84 22.30 12.76
N LEU A 290 2.53 21.17 13.41
CA LEU A 290 1.15 20.75 13.68
C LEU A 290 0.42 21.77 14.56
N LEU A 291 1.05 22.26 15.63
CA LEU A 291 0.50 23.30 16.51
C LEU A 291 0.25 24.61 15.77
N ALA A 292 1.19 25.06 14.94
CA ALA A 292 1.06 26.28 14.15
C ALA A 292 -0.11 26.21 13.15
N ILE A 293 -0.26 25.05 12.48
CA ILE A 293 -1.36 24.80 11.55
C ILE A 293 -2.70 24.71 12.30
N LEU A 294 -2.73 24.03 13.45
CA LEU A 294 -3.93 23.94 14.29
C LEU A 294 -4.39 25.32 14.75
N ALA A 295 -3.48 26.17 15.21
CA ALA A 295 -3.76 27.57 15.56
C ALA A 295 -4.29 28.36 14.35
N THR A 296 -3.74 28.10 13.15
CA THR A 296 -4.20 28.73 11.90
C THR A 296 -5.63 28.32 11.58
N VAL A 297 -6.03 27.05 11.76
CA VAL A 297 -7.41 26.59 11.55
C VAL A 297 -8.36 27.37 12.48
N TYR A 298 -8.07 27.44 13.78
CA TYR A 298 -8.90 28.20 14.73
C TYR A 298 -8.98 29.68 14.38
N TYR A 299 -7.86 30.30 13.98
CA TYR A 299 -7.83 31.69 13.55
C TYR A 299 -8.73 31.95 12.32
N GLN A 300 -8.65 31.08 11.28
CA GLN A 300 -9.46 31.21 10.08
C GLN A 300 -10.96 30.96 10.37
N MET A 301 -11.27 30.04 11.28
CA MET A 301 -12.64 29.82 11.75
C MET A 301 -13.21 31.05 12.44
N PHE A 302 -12.40 31.70 13.26
CA PHE A 302 -12.81 32.99 13.90
C PHE A 302 -13.06 34.07 12.86
N LYS A 303 -12.21 34.21 11.85
CA LYS A 303 -12.36 35.16 10.73
C LYS A 303 -13.49 34.77 9.76
N LYS A 304 -14.05 33.57 9.83
CA LYS A 304 -15.14 33.05 9.00
C LYS A 304 -14.87 33.07 7.48
N ILE A 305 -13.62 32.98 7.04
CA ILE A 305 -13.23 32.96 5.62
C ILE A 305 -13.20 31.53 5.15
N ASN A 306 -14.28 31.00 4.56
CA ASN A 306 -14.49 29.59 4.27
C ASN A 306 -13.40 28.96 3.42
N ILE A 307 -12.93 29.62 2.37
CA ILE A 307 -11.84 29.05 1.50
C ILE A 307 -10.53 28.93 2.27
N LYS A 308 -10.21 29.88 3.16
CA LYS A 308 -9.01 29.77 4.01
C LYS A 308 -9.16 28.69 5.08
N ILE A 309 -10.38 28.48 5.59
CA ILE A 309 -10.68 27.35 6.48
C ILE A 309 -10.41 26.03 5.77
N LEU A 310 -10.87 25.85 4.51
CA LEU A 310 -10.60 24.65 3.72
C LEU A 310 -9.09 24.43 3.56
N TYR A 311 -8.34 25.44 3.12
CA TYR A 311 -6.89 25.31 2.92
C TYR A 311 -6.15 25.01 4.22
N ALA A 312 -6.52 25.65 5.33
CA ALA A 312 -5.94 25.35 6.64
C ALA A 312 -6.27 23.90 7.09
N THR A 313 -7.49 23.42 6.79
CA THR A 313 -7.88 22.02 7.09
C THR A 313 -7.12 21.01 6.21
N ILE A 314 -6.86 21.32 4.94
CA ILE A 314 -6.00 20.51 4.08
C ILE A 314 -4.57 20.44 4.66
N ALA A 315 -4.02 21.59 5.05
CA ALA A 315 -2.71 21.64 5.68
C ALA A 315 -2.67 20.85 7.01
N LEU A 316 -3.76 20.92 7.81
CA LEU A 316 -3.90 20.14 9.05
C LEU A 316 -3.90 18.64 8.77
N ALA A 317 -4.66 18.17 7.79
CA ALA A 317 -4.68 16.78 7.38
C ALA A 317 -3.29 16.31 6.93
N PHE A 318 -2.56 17.14 6.19
CA PHE A 318 -1.18 16.83 5.81
C PHE A 318 -0.23 16.76 7.02
N ALA A 319 -0.35 17.70 7.97
CA ALA A 319 0.46 17.69 9.18
C ALA A 319 0.19 16.47 10.08
N ILE A 320 -1.07 16.00 10.14
CA ILE A 320 -1.43 14.76 10.83
C ILE A 320 -0.74 13.56 10.13
N ASN A 321 -0.77 13.50 8.80
CA ASN A 321 -0.06 12.44 8.08
C ASN A 321 1.45 12.49 8.32
N LEU A 322 2.06 13.69 8.39
CA LEU A 322 3.48 13.83 8.76
C LEU A 322 3.76 13.30 10.17
N LEU A 323 2.87 13.55 11.12
CA LEU A 323 3.00 13.00 12.48
C LEU A 323 2.92 11.46 12.46
N ILE A 324 1.94 10.92 11.75
CA ILE A 324 1.75 9.46 11.64
C ILE A 324 2.97 8.81 10.97
N ASP A 325 3.37 9.26 9.78
CA ASP A 325 4.44 8.61 9.03
C ASP A 325 5.84 8.95 9.56
N GLY A 326 6.06 10.20 9.97
CA GLY A 326 7.36 10.68 10.42
C GLY A 326 7.72 10.30 11.85
N VAL A 327 6.73 10.07 12.72
CA VAL A 327 6.96 9.74 14.13
C VAL A 327 6.41 8.36 14.46
N VAL A 328 5.08 8.14 14.35
CA VAL A 328 4.43 6.91 14.79
C VAL A 328 4.94 5.70 13.99
N MET A 329 4.81 5.75 12.66
CA MET A 329 5.23 4.64 11.80
C MET A 329 6.74 4.42 11.79
N ARG A 330 7.52 5.49 12.00
CA ARG A 330 8.96 5.37 12.16
C ARG A 330 9.30 4.56 13.42
N GLY A 331 8.68 4.85 14.56
CA GLY A 331 8.89 4.11 15.80
C GLY A 331 8.53 2.63 15.65
N ILE A 332 7.36 2.34 15.07
CA ILE A 332 6.90 0.98 14.82
C ILE A 332 7.88 0.23 13.89
N ARG A 333 8.27 0.83 12.76
CA ARG A 333 9.19 0.20 11.79
C ARG A 333 10.56 -0.09 12.39
N GLN A 334 11.12 0.84 13.17
CA GLN A 334 12.41 0.64 13.84
C GLN A 334 12.34 -0.46 14.89
N GLY A 335 11.30 -0.48 15.72
CA GLY A 335 11.13 -1.47 16.77
C GLY A 335 10.76 -2.87 16.28
N SER A 336 10.11 -2.96 15.12
CA SER A 336 9.69 -4.25 14.52
C SER A 336 10.66 -4.73 13.41
N SER A 337 11.80 -4.09 13.23
CA SER A 337 12.82 -4.48 12.25
C SER A 337 13.71 -5.59 12.80
N ALA A 338 14.11 -6.54 11.93
CA ALA A 338 15.11 -7.55 12.26
C ALA A 338 16.55 -6.99 12.32
N ARG A 339 16.78 -5.75 11.83
CA ARG A 339 18.10 -5.16 11.75
C ARG A 339 18.83 -5.03 13.10
N PRO A 340 18.23 -4.46 14.17
CA PRO A 340 18.93 -4.36 15.45
C PRO A 340 19.35 -5.72 16.00
N PHE A 341 18.51 -6.75 15.80
CA PHE A 341 18.84 -8.11 16.22
C PHE A 341 19.97 -8.70 15.39
N ALA A 342 20.00 -8.48 14.06
CA ALA A 342 21.09 -8.92 13.21
C ALA A 342 22.43 -8.28 13.63
N GLU A 343 22.45 -6.95 13.88
CA GLU A 343 23.61 -6.22 14.35
C GLU A 343 24.09 -6.70 15.74
N GLN A 344 23.15 -7.03 16.64
CA GLN A 344 23.46 -7.57 17.94
C GLN A 344 24.13 -8.95 17.85
N VAL A 345 23.50 -9.89 17.14
CA VAL A 345 24.00 -11.28 17.09
C VAL A 345 25.32 -11.37 16.32
N GLN A 346 25.55 -10.56 15.31
CA GLN A 346 26.84 -10.48 14.62
C GLN A 346 27.99 -9.98 15.54
N LYS A 347 27.64 -9.13 16.51
CA LYS A 347 28.64 -8.59 17.46
C LYS A 347 28.92 -9.53 18.63
N GLU A 348 27.89 -10.27 19.07
CA GLU A 348 27.95 -11.09 20.29
C GLU A 348 28.37 -12.54 20.02
N TYR A 349 28.12 -13.06 18.81
CA TYR A 349 28.35 -14.47 18.48
C TYR A 349 29.28 -14.60 17.26
N PRO A 350 30.11 -15.66 17.20
CA PRO A 350 31.04 -15.91 16.09
C PRO A 350 30.28 -16.48 14.86
N LEU A 351 29.41 -15.67 14.28
CA LEU A 351 28.66 -16.01 13.08
C LEU A 351 29.54 -15.90 11.84
N ASP A 352 29.58 -16.95 11.04
CA ASP A 352 30.28 -16.97 9.76
C ASP A 352 29.39 -17.51 8.63
N ASP A 353 29.95 -17.58 7.42
CA ASP A 353 29.21 -17.96 6.22
C ASP A 353 28.80 -19.45 6.22
N MET A 354 29.37 -20.28 7.09
CA MET A 354 29.21 -21.74 7.09
C MET A 354 28.45 -22.26 8.31
N ASN A 355 28.08 -21.41 9.27
CA ASN A 355 27.52 -21.87 10.55
C ASN A 355 26.12 -21.34 10.86
N MET A 356 25.46 -20.62 9.94
CA MET A 356 24.12 -20.05 10.13
C MET A 356 23.05 -20.85 9.40
N TYR A 357 22.11 -21.41 10.14
CA TYR A 357 21.10 -22.32 9.63
C TYR A 357 19.67 -21.84 9.91
N VAL A 358 18.75 -22.17 8.98
CA VAL A 358 17.31 -22.00 9.08
C VAL A 358 16.58 -23.21 8.52
N MET A 359 15.32 -23.42 8.88
CA MET A 359 14.45 -24.32 8.15
C MET A 359 13.90 -23.60 6.93
N ASN A 360 14.05 -24.21 5.76
CA ASN A 360 13.62 -23.61 4.48
C ASN A 360 12.42 -24.34 3.86
N ASP A 361 11.51 -24.86 4.68
CA ASP A 361 10.24 -25.40 4.22
C ASP A 361 9.15 -24.32 4.32
N LEU A 362 8.79 -23.75 3.16
CA LEU A 362 7.84 -22.62 3.03
C LEU A 362 6.43 -22.92 3.54
N LYS A 363 6.08 -24.18 3.78
CA LYS A 363 4.73 -24.57 4.24
C LYS A 363 4.65 -24.66 5.76
N THR A 364 5.74 -25.02 6.40
CA THR A 364 5.77 -25.39 7.82
C THR A 364 6.40 -24.33 8.69
N TYR A 365 7.43 -23.63 8.18
CA TYR A 365 8.26 -22.69 8.95
C TYR A 365 8.20 -21.26 8.40
N ALA A 366 8.41 -20.29 9.27
CA ALA A 366 8.45 -18.89 8.90
C ALA A 366 9.71 -18.55 8.10
N ASN A 367 9.56 -17.72 7.08
CA ASN A 367 10.68 -17.25 6.26
C ASN A 367 11.35 -16.05 6.93
N LEU A 368 12.62 -16.16 7.23
CA LEU A 368 13.43 -15.11 7.85
C LEU A 368 14.17 -14.24 6.80
N TYR A 369 13.52 -13.88 5.70
CA TYR A 369 14.14 -13.13 4.60
C TYR A 369 14.74 -11.78 5.05
N GLY A 370 14.03 -11.01 5.88
CA GLY A 370 14.53 -9.75 6.40
C GLY A 370 15.80 -9.93 7.24
N LEU A 371 15.83 -10.93 8.12
CA LEU A 371 17.01 -11.26 8.90
C LEU A 371 18.17 -11.74 8.03
N ASN A 372 17.90 -12.66 7.07
CA ASN A 372 18.91 -13.16 6.14
C ASN A 372 19.55 -12.03 5.32
N PHE A 373 18.76 -11.05 4.87
CA PHE A 373 19.27 -9.87 4.18
C PHE A 373 20.29 -9.10 5.03
N TYR A 374 19.97 -8.83 6.31
CA TYR A 374 20.89 -8.10 7.19
C TYR A 374 22.10 -8.93 7.61
N LEU A 375 22.03 -10.26 7.57
CA LEU A 375 23.16 -11.17 7.80
C LEU A 375 23.93 -11.54 6.53
N GLY A 376 23.67 -10.86 5.40
CA GLY A 376 24.45 -11.00 4.16
C GLY A 376 24.03 -12.15 3.26
N ASN A 377 22.80 -12.68 3.40
CA ASN A 377 22.25 -13.82 2.64
C ASN A 377 23.06 -15.13 2.79
N LYS A 378 23.42 -15.45 4.01
CA LYS A 378 24.33 -16.58 4.36
C LYS A 378 23.64 -17.74 5.06
N PHE A 379 22.30 -17.79 5.05
CA PHE A 379 21.57 -18.87 5.68
C PHE A 379 21.63 -20.15 4.86
N HIS A 380 21.97 -21.25 5.53
CA HIS A 380 21.97 -22.61 5.05
C HIS A 380 20.69 -23.36 5.45
N ASN A 381 20.33 -24.39 4.69
CA ASN A 381 19.16 -25.20 4.99
C ASN A 381 19.49 -26.33 5.98
N PHE A 382 19.07 -26.18 7.23
CA PHE A 382 19.29 -27.16 8.28
C PHE A 382 18.75 -28.57 7.93
N GLY A 383 17.52 -28.60 7.36
CA GLY A 383 16.86 -29.88 7.02
C GLY A 383 17.57 -30.66 5.93
N GLN A 384 18.23 -30.02 4.98
CA GLN A 384 18.96 -30.62 3.88
C GLN A 384 20.39 -31.03 4.28
N GLU A 385 21.11 -30.13 4.95
CA GLU A 385 22.52 -30.33 5.26
C GLU A 385 22.77 -31.17 6.51
N GLN A 386 21.83 -31.19 7.44
CA GLN A 386 21.93 -31.92 8.72
C GLN A 386 23.31 -31.73 9.41
N PRO A 387 23.73 -30.49 9.69
CA PRO A 387 25.04 -30.15 10.19
C PRO A 387 25.31 -30.76 11.59
N VAL A 388 26.59 -30.87 11.99
CA VAL A 388 26.96 -31.39 13.32
C VAL A 388 26.70 -30.33 14.40
N SER A 389 27.06 -29.06 14.15
CA SER A 389 26.91 -27.96 15.10
C SER A 389 26.76 -26.63 14.35
N GLY A 390 26.28 -25.59 15.03
CA GLY A 390 26.16 -24.26 14.47
C GLY A 390 25.13 -23.43 15.19
N PHE A 391 24.68 -22.36 14.50
CA PHE A 391 23.68 -21.41 14.98
C PHE A 391 22.39 -21.56 14.17
N PHE A 392 21.29 -21.70 14.87
CA PHE A 392 19.97 -21.93 14.27
C PHE A 392 19.05 -20.75 14.55
N PHE A 393 18.51 -20.15 13.49
CA PHE A 393 17.55 -19.06 13.57
C PHE A 393 16.15 -19.56 13.24
N CYS A 394 15.19 -19.25 14.09
CA CYS A 394 13.78 -19.57 13.86
C CYS A 394 12.86 -18.61 14.63
N THR A 395 11.54 -18.73 14.44
CA THR A 395 10.60 -18.07 15.35
C THR A 395 10.40 -18.89 16.63
N VAL A 396 9.88 -18.26 17.68
CA VAL A 396 9.56 -18.95 18.94
C VAL A 396 8.64 -20.16 18.69
N LYS A 397 7.63 -19.99 17.83
CA LYS A 397 6.69 -21.08 17.49
C LYS A 397 7.36 -22.20 16.70
N ASP A 398 8.26 -21.84 15.77
CA ASP A 398 8.95 -22.83 14.96
C ASP A 398 9.95 -23.65 15.79
N LEU A 399 10.53 -23.06 16.84
CA LEU A 399 11.45 -23.76 17.74
C LEU A 399 10.78 -24.97 18.40
N GLU A 400 9.52 -24.84 18.86
CA GLU A 400 8.78 -25.96 19.43
C GLU A 400 8.61 -27.11 18.41
N THR A 401 8.32 -26.75 17.15
CA THR A 401 8.16 -27.72 16.05
C THR A 401 9.49 -28.39 15.72
N VAL A 402 10.58 -27.62 15.67
CA VAL A 402 11.93 -28.14 15.39
C VAL A 402 12.39 -29.08 16.52
N GLN A 403 12.20 -28.69 17.78
CA GLN A 403 12.53 -29.53 18.93
C GLN A 403 11.73 -30.83 18.94
N LYS A 404 10.43 -30.79 18.57
CA LYS A 404 9.62 -32.01 18.44
C LYS A 404 10.11 -32.94 17.32
N ASN A 405 10.55 -32.38 16.18
CA ASN A 405 10.91 -33.17 15.00
C ASN A 405 12.38 -33.62 15.03
N TYR A 406 13.25 -32.89 15.70
CA TYR A 406 14.70 -33.10 15.66
C TYR A 406 15.35 -33.26 17.05
N GLY A 407 14.57 -33.15 18.14
CA GLY A 407 15.10 -33.20 19.50
C GLY A 407 15.76 -34.50 19.89
N ASP A 408 15.38 -35.63 19.24
CA ASP A 408 16.08 -36.93 19.44
C ASP A 408 17.49 -36.93 18.89
N LYS A 409 17.73 -36.13 17.83
CA LYS A 409 19.01 -36.08 17.07
C LYS A 409 19.88 -34.88 17.41
N TYR A 410 19.29 -33.83 17.95
CA TYR A 410 19.95 -32.55 18.19
C TYR A 410 19.55 -31.93 19.53
N THR A 411 20.52 -31.39 20.20
CA THR A 411 20.29 -30.54 21.39
C THR A 411 20.34 -29.08 20.97
N PHE A 412 19.23 -28.33 21.21
CA PHE A 412 19.12 -26.90 20.92
C PHE A 412 19.19 -26.11 22.23
N SER A 413 20.12 -25.17 22.30
CA SER A 413 20.28 -24.25 23.43
C SER A 413 19.94 -22.82 23.02
N LEU A 414 18.91 -22.23 23.62
CA LEU A 414 18.51 -20.85 23.36
C LEU A 414 19.60 -19.88 23.82
N LEU A 415 20.09 -19.04 22.94
CA LEU A 415 21.11 -18.03 23.22
C LEU A 415 20.50 -16.67 23.46
N THR A 416 19.68 -16.19 22.53
CA THR A 416 19.05 -14.86 22.61
C THR A 416 17.78 -14.81 21.74
N SER A 417 16.98 -13.75 21.93
CA SER A 417 15.78 -13.50 21.14
C SER A 417 15.59 -12.03 20.84
N THR A 418 14.78 -11.71 19.83
CA THR A 418 14.37 -10.32 19.58
C THR A 418 13.53 -9.79 20.75
N LYS A 419 13.75 -8.53 21.11
CA LYS A 419 12.97 -7.85 22.16
C LYS A 419 11.50 -7.77 21.78
N ASN A 420 11.22 -7.39 20.52
CA ASN A 420 9.87 -7.16 20.02
C ASN A 420 9.51 -8.18 18.92
N VAL A 421 8.23 -8.24 18.63
CA VAL A 421 7.69 -8.98 17.47
C VAL A 421 8.21 -8.35 16.18
N ILE A 422 8.78 -9.16 15.29
CA ILE A 422 9.29 -8.73 13.99
C ILE A 422 8.14 -8.69 12.96
N ALA A 423 8.03 -7.60 12.23
CA ALA A 423 6.91 -7.34 11.31
C ALA A 423 6.77 -8.42 10.22
N ASP A 424 7.89 -8.88 9.65
CA ASP A 424 7.90 -9.83 8.53
C ASP A 424 7.30 -11.19 8.90
N VAL A 425 7.62 -11.67 10.09
CA VAL A 425 7.20 -13.01 10.57
C VAL A 425 6.06 -12.95 11.59
N ARG A 426 5.71 -11.76 12.06
CA ARG A 426 4.68 -11.51 13.10
C ARG A 426 4.91 -12.28 14.40
N GLN A 427 6.17 -12.58 14.70
CA GLN A 427 6.64 -13.32 15.86
C GLN A 427 8.01 -12.82 16.29
N ARG A 428 8.44 -13.21 17.49
CA ARG A 428 9.84 -13.02 17.91
C ARG A 428 10.72 -14.04 17.23
N ILE A 429 11.93 -13.61 16.83
CA ILE A 429 12.98 -14.47 16.31
C ILE A 429 13.91 -14.84 17.45
N VAL A 430 14.32 -16.09 17.48
CA VAL A 430 15.28 -16.66 18.43
C VAL A 430 16.53 -17.11 17.70
N LEU A 431 17.66 -17.03 18.40
CA LEU A 431 18.93 -17.64 18.04
C LEU A 431 19.22 -18.76 19.02
N CYS A 432 19.44 -19.97 18.51
CA CYS A 432 19.89 -21.13 19.27
C CYS A 432 21.25 -21.59 18.78
N SER A 433 22.10 -22.08 19.67
CA SER A 433 23.17 -23.00 19.27
C SER A 433 22.60 -24.41 19.23
N PHE A 434 23.14 -25.23 18.35
CA PHE A 434 22.76 -26.63 18.30
C PHE A 434 24.00 -27.56 18.17
N LEU A 435 23.85 -28.75 18.69
CA LEU A 435 24.81 -29.83 18.60
C LEU A 435 24.08 -31.14 18.29
N ARG A 436 24.62 -31.92 17.36
CA ARG A 436 24.09 -33.26 17.05
C ARG A 436 24.45 -34.21 18.18
N ASN A 437 23.45 -34.95 18.67
CA ASN A 437 23.65 -36.02 19.66
C ASN A 437 24.43 -37.16 19.04
N GLU A 438 25.36 -37.76 19.78
CA GLU A 438 26.15 -38.91 19.36
C GLU A 438 25.28 -40.16 19.14
#